data_c6f6d80ddfbd5ffd9639f4b8516a9de9
#
_entry.id   c6f6d80ddfbd5ffd9639f4b8516a9de9
#
_cell.length_a   1.000
_cell.length_b   1.000
_cell.length_c   1.000
_cell.angle_alpha   90.00
_cell.angle_beta   90.00
_cell.angle_gamma   90.00
#
_symmetry.space_group_name_H-M   'P 1'
#
loop_
_entity.id
_entity.type
_entity.pdbx_description
1 polymer ?
#
loop_
_entity_poly.entity_id
_entity_poly.type
_entity_poly.pdbx_seq_one_letter_code
_entity_poly.pdbx_strand_id
1 'polypeptide(L)'
;MTQDLSLFNKFTKQFTDRELSDVHRVGRNFYQAEERLWEIKNGVTRDIYSLGLFLGEEKMGFSPSPALIELISKFPDAQSKKVFINKKSEWLFLCGRNILSESIAKNPHLLSEGLVLVQNEQDENLGYGLFKREDTLIIKHVLDKGRYLRIDEKGRDKRQGGHSSKNSGKGKFHD
;
A
#
# COMPACT_ATOMS: atom_id res chain seq x y z
N MET A 1 16.24 16.40 -18.27
CA MET A 1 16.77 15.40 -17.32
C MET A 1 15.81 14.22 -17.30
N THR A 2 16.26 13.06 -17.75
CA THR A 2 15.44 11.83 -17.69
C THR A 2 15.31 11.43 -16.22
N GLN A 3 14.08 11.28 -15.76
CA GLN A 3 13.81 10.86 -14.37
C GLN A 3 14.13 9.37 -14.23
N ASP A 4 14.82 9.00 -13.16
CA ASP A 4 15.06 7.58 -12.86
C ASP A 4 13.79 6.93 -12.29
N LEU A 5 13.12 6.13 -13.11
CA LEU A 5 11.94 5.34 -12.75
C LEU A 5 12.25 3.84 -12.59
N SER A 6 13.52 3.46 -12.51
CA SER A 6 13.96 2.06 -12.53
C SER A 6 13.32 1.20 -11.43
N LEU A 7 13.27 1.71 -10.18
CA LEU A 7 12.65 1.01 -9.05
C LEU A 7 11.13 0.88 -9.20
N PHE A 8 10.49 1.93 -9.68
CA PHE A 8 9.06 1.95 -9.98
C PHE A 8 8.73 0.89 -11.05
N ASN A 9 9.43 0.93 -12.19
CA ASN A 9 9.22 -0.01 -13.29
C ASN A 9 9.54 -1.46 -12.87
N LYS A 10 10.59 -1.69 -12.08
CA LYS A 10 10.92 -3.02 -11.55
C LYS A 10 9.80 -3.57 -10.67
N PHE A 11 9.11 -2.73 -9.92
CA PHE A 11 7.98 -3.14 -9.10
C PHE A 11 6.74 -3.44 -9.95
N THR A 12 6.34 -2.54 -10.85
CA THR A 12 5.13 -2.70 -11.68
C THR A 12 5.21 -3.91 -12.60
N LYS A 13 6.38 -4.20 -13.16
CA LYS A 13 6.65 -5.37 -14.03
C LYS A 13 6.44 -6.74 -13.35
N GLN A 14 6.29 -6.78 -12.03
CA GLN A 14 5.94 -8.02 -11.34
C GLN A 14 4.45 -8.39 -11.51
N PHE A 15 3.62 -7.44 -11.95
CA PHE A 15 2.18 -7.61 -12.10
C PHE A 15 1.69 -7.43 -13.54
N THR A 16 2.34 -6.58 -14.32
CA THR A 16 1.90 -6.16 -15.66
C THR A 16 3.09 -5.78 -16.52
N ASP A 17 3.01 -6.07 -17.82
CA ASP A 17 3.98 -5.59 -18.81
C ASP A 17 3.65 -4.19 -19.33
N ARG A 18 2.47 -3.66 -18.94
CA ARG A 18 2.05 -2.32 -19.34
C ARG A 18 2.81 -1.25 -18.57
N GLU A 19 3.16 -0.18 -19.27
CA GLU A 19 3.74 1.01 -18.67
C GLU A 19 2.61 1.98 -18.27
N LEU A 20 2.75 2.59 -17.10
CA LEU A 20 1.90 3.71 -16.71
C LEU A 20 2.43 4.98 -17.36
N SER A 21 1.53 5.73 -18.02
CA SER A 21 1.85 7.06 -18.56
C SER A 21 1.91 8.11 -17.44
N ASP A 22 2.56 9.23 -17.76
CA ASP A 22 2.57 10.45 -16.94
C ASP A 22 3.08 10.24 -15.51
N VAL A 23 4.05 9.32 -15.36
CA VAL A 23 4.71 9.05 -14.08
C VAL A 23 5.89 9.99 -13.90
N HIS A 24 5.86 10.75 -12.82
CA HIS A 24 6.88 11.73 -12.46
C HIS A 24 7.47 11.44 -11.08
N ARG A 25 8.77 11.69 -10.94
CA ARG A 25 9.49 11.56 -9.68
C ARG A 25 9.80 12.93 -9.09
N VAL A 26 9.43 13.13 -7.81
CA VAL A 26 9.79 14.32 -7.02
C VAL A 26 10.50 13.85 -5.75
N GLY A 27 11.82 14.04 -5.70
CA GLY A 27 12.64 13.51 -4.62
C GLY A 27 12.55 11.98 -4.53
N ARG A 28 11.98 11.47 -3.45
CA ARG A 28 11.73 10.03 -3.23
C ARG A 28 10.35 9.56 -3.67
N ASN A 29 9.46 10.48 -4.01
CA ASN A 29 8.06 10.20 -4.26
C ASN A 29 7.78 10.07 -5.76
N PHE A 30 6.85 9.18 -6.10
CA PHE A 30 6.36 8.95 -7.45
C PHE A 30 4.90 9.34 -7.53
N TYR A 31 4.56 10.09 -8.59
CA TYR A 31 3.23 10.63 -8.83
C TYR A 31 2.80 10.36 -10.26
N GLN A 32 1.50 10.16 -10.46
CA GLN A 32 0.90 10.26 -11.79
C GLN A 32 0.24 11.63 -11.91
N ALA A 33 0.68 12.41 -12.90
CA ALA A 33 0.17 13.75 -13.14
C ALA A 33 0.24 14.07 -14.63
N GLU A 34 -0.83 14.67 -15.16
CA GLU A 34 -0.85 15.16 -16.54
C GLU A 34 0.32 16.11 -16.80
N GLU A 35 0.85 16.10 -18.03
CA GLU A 35 2.01 16.92 -18.42
C GLU A 35 1.82 18.41 -18.10
N ARG A 36 0.61 18.93 -18.31
CA ARG A 36 0.28 20.32 -17.96
C ARG A 36 0.50 20.63 -16.48
N LEU A 37 0.14 19.69 -15.60
CA LEU A 37 0.33 19.86 -14.16
C LEU A 37 1.82 19.80 -13.80
N TRP A 38 2.57 18.96 -14.50
CA TRP A 38 4.02 18.85 -14.36
C TRP A 38 4.74 20.14 -14.82
N GLU A 39 4.31 20.73 -15.93
CA GLU A 39 4.83 22.02 -16.42
C GLU A 39 4.61 23.15 -15.40
N ILE A 40 3.38 23.25 -14.84
CA ILE A 40 3.07 24.24 -13.80
C ILE A 40 4.00 24.03 -12.59
N LYS A 41 4.20 22.80 -12.16
CA LYS A 41 5.13 22.46 -11.06
C LYS A 41 6.53 23.01 -11.32
N ASN A 42 7.05 22.89 -12.52
CA ASN A 42 8.40 23.38 -12.86
C ASN A 42 8.55 24.90 -12.80
N GLY A 43 7.43 25.64 -12.91
CA GLY A 43 7.37 27.08 -12.72
C GLY A 43 7.20 27.54 -11.27
N VAL A 44 6.97 26.62 -10.32
CA VAL A 44 6.75 26.92 -8.90
C VAL A 44 8.06 26.81 -8.14
N THR A 45 8.46 27.87 -7.43
CA THR A 45 9.70 27.93 -6.64
C THR A 45 9.56 27.39 -5.21
N ARG A 46 8.34 27.08 -4.77
CA ARG A 46 8.06 26.56 -3.43
C ARG A 46 8.05 25.02 -3.44
N ASP A 47 8.30 24.44 -2.27
CA ASP A 47 8.15 23.00 -2.07
C ASP A 47 6.73 22.55 -2.37
N ILE A 48 6.61 21.49 -3.19
CA ILE A 48 5.33 20.91 -3.57
C ILE A 48 5.06 19.74 -2.66
N TYR A 49 3.97 19.82 -1.92
CA TYR A 49 3.53 18.76 -1.00
C TYR A 49 2.92 17.57 -1.73
N SER A 50 2.18 17.80 -2.81
CA SER A 50 1.55 16.75 -3.60
C SER A 50 1.39 17.18 -5.06
N LEU A 51 1.53 16.22 -5.98
CA LEU A 51 1.40 16.44 -7.42
C LEU A 51 0.57 15.31 -8.06
N GLY A 52 -0.72 15.53 -8.23
CA GLY A 52 -1.61 14.51 -8.80
C GLY A 52 -1.78 13.29 -7.89
N LEU A 53 -1.79 12.08 -8.48
CA LEU A 53 -2.00 10.83 -7.75
C LEU A 53 -0.67 10.29 -7.22
N PHE A 54 -0.56 10.12 -5.91
CA PHE A 54 0.61 9.53 -5.28
C PHE A 54 0.68 8.02 -5.56
N LEU A 55 1.76 7.58 -6.21
CA LEU A 55 1.95 6.18 -6.61
C LEU A 55 2.83 5.39 -5.63
N GLY A 56 3.67 6.07 -4.85
CA GLY A 56 4.55 5.41 -3.91
C GLY A 56 5.83 6.19 -3.65
N GLU A 57 6.70 5.60 -2.85
CA GLU A 57 7.95 6.24 -2.44
C GLU A 57 9.13 5.26 -2.48
N GLU A 58 10.32 5.80 -2.72
CA GLU A 58 11.58 5.08 -2.54
C GLU A 58 12.00 5.11 -1.07
N LYS A 59 12.18 3.89 -0.48
CA LYS A 59 12.78 3.68 0.85
C LYS A 59 14.01 2.79 0.71
N MET A 60 14.06 1.66 1.40
CA MET A 60 15.05 0.58 1.13
C MET A 60 14.67 -0.26 -0.11
N GLY A 61 13.84 0.27 -0.99
CA GLY A 61 13.24 -0.26 -2.20
C GLY A 61 12.03 0.57 -2.56
N PHE A 62 11.20 0.10 -3.48
CA PHE A 62 9.97 0.80 -3.83
C PHE A 62 8.82 0.37 -2.88
N SER A 63 8.19 1.36 -2.25
CA SER A 63 7.00 1.20 -1.40
C SER A 63 5.78 1.76 -2.13
N PRO A 64 4.90 0.91 -2.70
CA PRO A 64 3.75 1.38 -3.46
C PRO A 64 2.68 2.00 -2.56
N SER A 65 1.91 2.92 -3.13
CA SER A 65 0.65 3.37 -2.53
C SER A 65 -0.47 2.37 -2.84
N PRO A 66 -1.56 2.35 -2.07
CA PRO A 66 -2.76 1.59 -2.44
C PRO A 66 -3.37 2.02 -3.77
N ALA A 67 -3.23 3.30 -4.13
CA ALA A 67 -3.71 3.82 -5.41
C ALA A 67 -2.99 3.19 -6.60
N LEU A 68 -1.66 3.00 -6.51
CA LEU A 68 -0.91 2.30 -7.54
C LEU A 68 -1.39 0.85 -7.70
N ILE A 69 -1.58 0.13 -6.59
CA ILE A 69 -2.03 -1.27 -6.62
C ILE A 69 -3.44 -1.37 -7.22
N GLU A 70 -4.32 -0.44 -6.89
CA GLU A 70 -5.64 -0.32 -7.51
C GLU A 70 -5.56 -0.10 -9.03
N LEU A 71 -4.69 0.80 -9.50
CA LEU A 71 -4.48 1.05 -10.93
C LEU A 71 -3.98 -0.22 -11.64
N ILE A 72 -2.96 -0.88 -11.10
CA ILE A 72 -2.39 -2.11 -11.67
C ILE A 72 -3.47 -3.20 -11.75
N SER A 73 -4.30 -3.33 -10.73
CA SER A 73 -5.35 -4.36 -10.71
C SER A 73 -6.37 -4.23 -11.84
N LYS A 74 -6.49 -3.06 -12.46
CA LYS A 74 -7.40 -2.81 -13.60
C LYS A 74 -6.81 -3.20 -14.94
N PHE A 75 -5.50 -3.48 -15.02
CA PHE A 75 -4.90 -3.88 -16.28
C PHE A 75 -5.29 -5.32 -16.66
N PRO A 76 -5.65 -5.56 -17.94
CA PRO A 76 -6.09 -6.89 -18.39
C PRO A 76 -5.05 -7.99 -18.22
N ASP A 77 -3.77 -7.71 -18.41
CA ASP A 77 -2.65 -8.64 -18.26
C ASP A 77 -2.31 -8.94 -16.78
N ALA A 78 -2.72 -8.08 -15.84
CA ALA A 78 -2.60 -8.33 -14.41
C ALA A 78 -3.58 -9.42 -13.88
N GLN A 79 -4.53 -9.87 -14.69
CA GLN A 79 -5.50 -10.91 -14.29
C GLN A 79 -4.83 -12.22 -13.83
N SER A 80 -3.72 -12.61 -14.46
CA SER A 80 -2.94 -13.80 -14.10
C SER A 80 -2.29 -13.71 -12.72
N LYS A 81 -2.22 -12.50 -12.15
CA LYS A 81 -1.66 -12.22 -10.83
C LYS A 81 -2.71 -11.99 -9.75
N LYS A 82 -4.00 -12.10 -10.09
CA LYS A 82 -5.10 -11.91 -9.13
C LYS A 82 -5.42 -13.19 -8.37
N VAL A 83 -5.62 -13.03 -7.06
CA VAL A 83 -6.16 -14.03 -6.16
C VAL A 83 -7.47 -13.50 -5.58
N PHE A 84 -8.52 -14.29 -5.70
CA PHE A 84 -9.83 -13.94 -5.15
C PHE A 84 -10.03 -14.65 -3.82
N ILE A 85 -10.38 -13.91 -2.78
CA ILE A 85 -10.62 -14.43 -1.45
C ILE A 85 -12.10 -14.29 -1.05
N ASN A 86 -12.56 -15.19 -0.18
CA ASN A 86 -13.92 -15.16 0.30
C ASN A 86 -14.16 -13.99 1.28
N LYS A 87 -15.42 -13.64 1.51
CA LYS A 87 -15.82 -12.48 2.32
C LYS A 87 -15.28 -12.52 3.76
N LYS A 88 -15.18 -13.70 4.37
CA LYS A 88 -14.61 -13.85 5.72
C LYS A 88 -13.13 -13.45 5.75
N SER A 89 -12.39 -13.85 4.74
CA SER A 89 -10.96 -13.60 4.62
C SER A 89 -10.64 -12.18 4.15
N GLU A 90 -11.57 -11.52 3.46
CA GLU A 90 -11.49 -10.10 3.11
C GLU A 90 -11.23 -9.25 4.34
N TRP A 91 -12.07 -9.39 5.39
CA TRP A 91 -11.89 -8.65 6.63
C TRP A 91 -10.55 -8.99 7.33
N LEU A 92 -10.17 -10.26 7.35
CA LEU A 92 -8.90 -10.70 7.96
C LEU A 92 -7.70 -10.08 7.22
N PHE A 93 -7.74 -10.05 5.88
CA PHE A 93 -6.67 -9.43 5.08
C PHE A 93 -6.57 -7.93 5.34
N LEU A 94 -7.70 -7.20 5.40
CA LEU A 94 -7.74 -5.78 5.74
C LEU A 94 -7.29 -5.49 7.19
N CYS A 95 -7.28 -6.51 8.07
CA CYS A 95 -6.66 -6.46 9.39
C CYS A 95 -5.16 -6.81 9.38
N GLY A 96 -4.54 -7.02 8.21
CA GLY A 96 -3.12 -7.33 8.07
C GLY A 96 -2.77 -8.80 8.29
N ARG A 97 -3.74 -9.72 8.15
CA ARG A 97 -3.52 -11.17 8.33
C ARG A 97 -3.14 -11.84 7.01
N ASN A 98 -2.36 -12.92 7.12
CA ASN A 98 -2.05 -13.79 5.98
C ASN A 98 -3.29 -14.56 5.54
N ILE A 99 -3.32 -14.95 4.26
CA ILE A 99 -4.40 -15.74 3.67
C ILE A 99 -3.94 -17.20 3.54
N LEU A 100 -4.78 -18.11 4.02
CA LEU A 100 -4.60 -19.57 3.90
C LEU A 100 -5.33 -20.09 2.66
N SER A 101 -4.97 -21.31 2.22
CA SER A 101 -5.55 -21.94 1.04
C SER A 101 -7.07 -22.06 1.04
N GLU A 102 -7.66 -22.35 2.18
CA GLU A 102 -9.11 -22.47 2.39
C GLU A 102 -9.88 -21.14 2.17
N SER A 103 -9.17 -20.04 2.21
CA SER A 103 -9.72 -18.70 2.01
C SER A 103 -9.79 -18.29 0.55
N ILE A 104 -9.14 -19.03 -0.34
CA ILE A 104 -9.06 -18.70 -1.76
C ILE A 104 -10.30 -19.23 -2.48
N ALA A 105 -11.07 -18.31 -3.07
CA ALA A 105 -12.35 -18.62 -3.71
C ALA A 105 -12.20 -19.11 -5.16
N LYS A 106 -11.14 -18.72 -5.90
CA LYS A 106 -10.93 -19.07 -7.32
C LYS A 106 -9.50 -19.52 -7.60
N ASN A 107 -9.37 -20.66 -8.22
CA ASN A 107 -8.22 -21.27 -8.92
C ASN A 107 -6.81 -20.93 -8.40
N PRO A 108 -6.43 -21.35 -7.20
CA PRO A 108 -5.09 -21.09 -6.66
C PRO A 108 -3.98 -21.83 -7.43
N HIS A 109 -4.33 -22.90 -8.18
CA HIS A 109 -3.37 -23.74 -8.90
C HIS A 109 -2.72 -23.06 -10.12
N LEU A 110 -3.32 -21.99 -10.64
CA LEU A 110 -2.81 -21.24 -11.79
C LEU A 110 -1.80 -20.16 -11.41
N LEU A 111 -1.59 -19.90 -10.12
CA LEU A 111 -0.68 -18.87 -9.66
C LEU A 111 0.77 -19.34 -9.69
N SER A 112 1.64 -18.51 -10.22
CA SER A 112 3.08 -18.61 -10.01
C SER A 112 3.46 -17.98 -8.67
N GLU A 113 4.47 -18.52 -7.99
CA GLU A 113 5.03 -17.88 -6.80
C GLU A 113 5.49 -16.46 -7.08
N GLY A 114 5.37 -15.58 -6.09
CA GLY A 114 5.72 -14.16 -6.20
C GLY A 114 4.62 -13.24 -5.72
N LEU A 115 4.70 -11.99 -6.12
CA LEU A 115 3.69 -11.00 -5.74
C LEU A 115 2.37 -11.25 -6.46
N VAL A 116 1.27 -11.15 -5.71
CA VAL A 116 -0.10 -11.34 -6.19
C VAL A 116 -1.00 -10.23 -5.69
N LEU A 117 -1.95 -9.83 -6.53
CA LEU A 117 -3.01 -8.89 -6.19
C LEU A 117 -4.12 -9.64 -5.45
N VAL A 118 -4.52 -9.15 -4.30
CA VAL A 118 -5.60 -9.74 -3.52
C VAL A 118 -6.90 -9.00 -3.81
N GLN A 119 -7.91 -9.74 -4.28
CA GLN A 119 -9.22 -9.23 -4.68
C GLN A 119 -10.32 -9.87 -3.81
N ASN A 120 -11.41 -9.15 -3.61
CA ASN A 120 -12.63 -9.77 -3.10
C ASN A 120 -13.41 -10.48 -4.23
N GLU A 121 -14.55 -11.06 -3.90
CA GLU A 121 -15.41 -11.78 -4.87
C GLU A 121 -16.00 -10.87 -5.96
N GLN A 122 -16.08 -9.56 -5.73
CA GLN A 122 -16.55 -8.54 -6.65
C GLN A 122 -15.45 -7.96 -7.56
N ASP A 123 -14.23 -8.52 -7.51
CA ASP A 123 -13.03 -8.03 -8.20
C ASP A 123 -12.57 -6.63 -7.75
N GLU A 124 -12.85 -6.27 -6.49
CA GLU A 124 -12.32 -5.07 -5.89
C GLU A 124 -10.95 -5.38 -5.25
N ASN A 125 -9.95 -4.55 -5.54
CA ASN A 125 -8.63 -4.74 -5.00
C ASN A 125 -8.59 -4.40 -3.50
N LEU A 126 -8.07 -5.32 -2.71
CA LEU A 126 -7.86 -5.17 -1.26
C LEU A 126 -6.42 -4.80 -0.91
N GLY A 127 -5.49 -5.09 -1.81
CA GLY A 127 -4.07 -4.91 -1.63
C GLY A 127 -3.25 -5.94 -2.39
N TYR A 128 -2.05 -6.25 -1.90
CA TYR A 128 -1.22 -7.31 -2.47
C TYR A 128 -0.46 -8.08 -1.39
N GLY A 129 -0.03 -9.28 -1.75
CA GLY A 129 0.74 -10.16 -0.88
C GLY A 129 1.79 -10.95 -1.65
N LEU A 130 2.59 -11.69 -0.92
CA LEU A 130 3.57 -12.64 -1.46
C LEU A 130 2.99 -14.05 -1.40
N PHE A 131 2.67 -14.62 -2.57
CA PHE A 131 2.25 -16.01 -2.69
C PHE A 131 3.45 -16.93 -2.64
N LYS A 132 3.37 -17.93 -1.76
CA LYS A 132 4.32 -19.05 -1.66
C LYS A 132 3.57 -20.36 -1.65
N ARG A 133 4.08 -21.33 -2.40
CA ARG A 133 3.57 -22.70 -2.40
C ARG A 133 4.29 -23.47 -1.30
N GLU A 134 3.72 -23.42 -0.11
CA GLU A 134 4.10 -24.24 1.02
C GLU A 134 3.02 -25.34 1.20
N ASP A 135 3.14 -26.27 2.17
CA ASP A 135 2.16 -27.36 2.41
C ASP A 135 0.71 -26.85 2.55
N THR A 136 0.56 -25.66 3.09
CA THR A 136 -0.66 -24.87 3.04
C THR A 136 -0.40 -23.63 2.18
N LEU A 137 -1.02 -23.56 0.99
CA LEU A 137 -0.96 -22.38 0.11
C LEU A 137 -1.16 -21.11 0.91
N ILE A 138 -0.12 -20.31 1.08
CA ILE A 138 -0.17 -19.09 1.93
C ILE A 138 0.13 -17.87 1.08
N ILE A 139 -0.71 -16.83 1.24
CA ILE A 139 -0.40 -15.50 0.79
C ILE A 139 0.01 -14.67 2.01
N LYS A 140 1.30 -14.36 2.09
CA LYS A 140 1.82 -13.46 3.12
C LYS A 140 1.37 -12.05 2.83
N HIS A 141 0.70 -11.45 3.78
CA HIS A 141 0.25 -10.05 3.69
C HIS A 141 1.45 -9.10 3.53
N VAL A 142 1.35 -8.15 2.59
CA VAL A 142 2.36 -7.09 2.39
C VAL A 142 1.74 -5.72 2.56
N LEU A 143 0.66 -5.42 1.82
CA LEU A 143 -0.05 -4.13 1.89
C LEU A 143 -1.54 -4.34 1.69
N ASP A 144 -2.35 -3.63 2.47
CA ASP A 144 -3.80 -3.59 2.32
C ASP A 144 -4.34 -2.16 2.45
N LYS A 145 -5.57 -1.95 1.96
CA LYS A 145 -6.27 -0.65 2.05
C LYS A 145 -6.63 -0.24 3.48
N GLY A 146 -6.78 -1.19 4.41
CA GLY A 146 -7.06 -0.93 5.82
C GLY A 146 -5.88 -0.35 6.62
N ARG A 147 -4.68 -0.37 6.05
CA ARG A 147 -3.46 0.11 6.73
C ARG A 147 -3.58 1.54 7.25
N TYR A 148 -4.21 2.43 6.49
CA TYR A 148 -4.38 3.82 6.88
C TYR A 148 -5.28 3.98 8.10
N LEU A 149 -6.36 3.22 8.19
CA LEU A 149 -7.26 3.23 9.35
C LEU A 149 -6.53 2.79 10.63
N ARG A 150 -5.70 1.75 10.53
CA ARG A 150 -4.91 1.25 11.67
C ARG A 150 -3.81 2.19 12.14
N ILE A 151 -3.27 3.03 11.25
CA ILE A 151 -2.24 4.02 11.62
C ILE A 151 -2.87 5.15 12.44
N ASP A 152 -4.06 5.61 12.07
CA ASP A 152 -4.77 6.68 12.77
C ASP A 152 -5.15 6.27 14.20
N GLU A 153 -5.55 5.03 14.44
CA GLU A 153 -5.85 4.50 15.77
C GLU A 153 -4.60 4.55 16.68
N LYS A 154 -3.44 4.09 16.17
CA LYS A 154 -2.18 4.14 16.93
C LYS A 154 -1.70 5.57 17.21
N GLY A 155 -2.07 6.53 16.38
CA GLY A 155 -1.77 7.96 16.57
C GLY A 155 -2.66 8.60 17.65
N ARG A 156 -3.91 8.15 17.78
CA ARG A 156 -4.85 8.65 18.80
C ARG A 156 -4.50 8.16 20.20
N ASP A 157 -4.12 6.91 20.37
CA ASP A 157 -3.72 6.35 21.68
C ASP A 157 -2.51 7.06 22.26
N LYS A 158 -1.53 7.46 21.44
CA LYS A 158 -0.37 8.21 21.91
C LYS A 158 -0.68 9.63 22.37
N ARG A 159 -1.78 10.24 21.89
CA ARG A 159 -2.18 11.60 22.30
C ARG A 159 -3.03 11.60 23.57
N GLN A 160 -3.70 10.50 23.91
CA GLN A 160 -4.51 10.39 25.14
C GLN A 160 -3.69 9.93 26.35
N GLY A 161 -2.54 9.29 26.17
CA GLY A 161 -1.66 8.86 27.27
C GLY A 161 -0.76 9.94 27.87
N GLY A 162 -0.80 11.20 27.40
CA GLY A 162 0.10 12.28 27.80
C GLY A 162 -0.41 13.22 28.90
N HIS A 163 -1.62 13.01 29.45
CA HIS A 163 -2.21 13.93 30.42
C HIS A 163 -2.74 13.22 31.69
N SER A 164 -1.88 12.51 32.39
CA SER A 164 -2.18 12.13 33.79
C SER A 164 -0.90 11.90 34.58
N SER A 165 -0.73 12.72 35.53
CA SER A 165 0.10 12.66 36.74
C SER A 165 1.26 13.66 36.81
N LYS A 166 0.98 14.79 37.43
CA LYS A 166 1.88 15.46 38.37
C LYS A 166 1.06 16.46 39.18
N ASN A 167 0.42 15.97 40.22
CA ASN A 167 0.10 16.83 41.37
C ASN A 167 -0.02 15.98 42.63
N SER A 168 1.12 15.67 43.25
CA SER A 168 1.17 15.29 44.65
C SER A 168 1.98 16.35 45.41
N GLY A 169 1.27 17.39 45.81
CA GLY A 169 1.76 18.39 46.73
C GLY A 169 2.04 17.74 48.09
N LYS A 170 3.29 17.75 48.52
CA LYS A 170 3.68 17.50 49.91
C LYS A 170 3.37 18.71 50.74
N GLY A 171 2.27 18.66 51.48
CA GLY A 171 2.07 19.53 52.65
C GLY A 171 2.85 18.99 53.84
N LYS A 172 3.91 19.69 54.22
CA LYS A 172 4.54 19.54 55.55
C LYS A 172 3.73 20.38 56.51
N PHE A 173 3.16 19.77 57.54
CA PHE A 173 2.81 20.46 58.77
C PHE A 173 3.91 20.18 59.80
N HIS A 174 4.49 21.27 60.30
CA HIS A 174 5.19 21.34 61.56
C HIS A 174 4.16 21.69 62.65
N ASP A 175 4.12 20.93 63.68
CA ASP A 175 4.23 21.26 65.08
C ASP A 175 4.41 19.96 65.88
#